data_7d54038b548f7282d210be6bd8a7efae
#
_entry.id   7d54038b548f7282d210be6bd8a7efae
#
_cell.length_a   1.000
_cell.length_b   1.000
_cell.length_c   1.000
_cell.angle_alpha   90.00
_cell.angle_beta   90.00
_cell.angle_gamma   90.00
#
_symmetry.space_group_name_H-M   'P 1'
#
loop_
_entity.id
_entity.type
_entity.pdbx_description
1 polymer ?
#
loop_
_entity_poly.entity_id
_entity_poly.type
_entity_poly.pdbx_seq_one_letter_code
_entity_poly.pdbx_strand_id
1 'polypeptide(L)' 'MKAILILGGSGFLGNAIYKELGAYFNTFGTFNQNEAFKNNKHFFNYNFEKGGLNDILNEIKPKLIISALRG' A
#
# COMPACT_ATOMS: atom_id res chain seq x y z
N MET A 1 -1.18 -6.51 -15.97
CA MET A 1 -0.17 -6.68 -14.91
C MET A 1 -0.84 -7.03 -13.60
N LYS A 2 -0.21 -7.90 -12.85
CA LYS A 2 -0.74 -8.26 -11.53
C LYS A 2 -0.53 -7.10 -10.55
N ALA A 3 -1.55 -6.78 -9.79
CA ALA A 3 -1.45 -5.74 -8.78
C ALA A 3 -1.05 -6.33 -7.44
N ILE A 4 -0.18 -5.62 -6.74
CA ILE A 4 0.29 -5.99 -5.41
C ILE A 4 -0.01 -4.83 -4.48
N LEU A 5 -0.56 -5.12 -3.31
CA LEU A 5 -0.82 -4.12 -2.29
C LEU A 5 0.08 -4.35 -1.09
N ILE A 6 0.76 -3.31 -0.64
CA ILE A 6 1.64 -3.36 0.52
C ILE A 6 1.00 -2.54 1.64
N LEU A 7 0.51 -3.21 2.67
CA LEU A 7 -0.02 -2.54 3.86
C LEU A 7 1.15 -1.96 4.64
N GLY A 8 1.12 -0.65 4.86
CA GLY A 8 2.23 0.05 5.49
C GLY A 8 3.34 0.40 4.52
N GLY A 9 3.02 0.59 3.25
CA GLY A 9 4.01 0.89 2.22
C GLY A 9 4.76 2.19 2.42
N SER A 10 4.25 3.09 3.27
CA SER A 10 4.94 4.34 3.58
C SER A 10 6.00 4.18 4.68
N GLY A 11 6.01 3.06 5.40
CA GLY A 11 7.00 2.79 6.43
C GLY A 11 8.34 2.42 5.82
N PHE A 12 9.36 2.33 6.68
CA PHE A 12 10.72 2.04 6.22
C PHE A 12 10.79 0.73 5.44
N LEU A 13 10.31 -0.35 6.04
CA LEU A 13 10.34 -1.67 5.39
C LEU A 13 9.39 -1.73 4.20
N GLY A 14 8.16 -1.25 4.40
CA GLY A 14 7.16 -1.29 3.34
C GLY A 14 7.55 -0.49 2.12
N ASN A 15 8.19 0.67 2.32
CA ASN A 15 8.63 1.50 1.20
C ASN A 15 9.78 0.83 0.43
N ALA A 16 10.67 0.13 1.13
CA ALA A 16 11.73 -0.62 0.48
C ALA A 16 11.15 -1.74 -0.40
N ILE A 17 10.16 -2.46 0.12
CA ILE A 17 9.47 -3.49 -0.64
C ILE A 17 8.73 -2.89 -1.84
N TYR A 18 8.05 -1.76 -1.63
CA TYR A 18 7.33 -1.06 -2.68
C TYR A 18 8.25 -0.70 -3.84
N LYS A 19 9.41 -0.13 -3.55
CA LYS A 19 10.36 0.26 -4.59
C LYS A 19 10.90 -0.95 -5.34
N GLU A 20 11.19 -2.02 -4.63
CA GLU A 20 11.74 -3.23 -5.23
C GLU A 20 10.71 -3.89 -6.16
N LEU A 21 9.49 -4.07 -5.69
CA LEU A 21 8.44 -4.72 -6.47
C LEU A 21 7.88 -3.82 -7.55
N GLY A 22 7.93 -2.52 -7.36
CA GLY A 22 7.43 -1.57 -8.34
C GLY A 22 8.15 -1.61 -9.68
N ALA A 23 9.36 -2.17 -9.71
CA ALA A 23 10.10 -2.36 -10.95
C ALA A 23 9.53 -3.48 -11.83
N TYR A 24 8.74 -4.39 -11.23
CA TYR A 24 8.26 -5.59 -11.91
C TYR A 24 6.75 -5.73 -11.94
N PHE A 25 6.05 -5.09 -11.02
CA PHE A 25 4.62 -5.26 -10.83
C PHE A 25 3.93 -3.92 -10.65
N ASN A 26 2.63 -3.90 -10.90
CA ASN A 26 1.81 -2.74 -10.58
C ASN A 26 1.59 -2.73 -9.07
N THR A 27 2.39 -1.96 -8.34
CA THR A 27 2.47 -2.02 -6.89
C THR A 27 1.83 -0.79 -6.26
N PHE A 28 1.00 -1.03 -5.24
CA PHE A 28 0.32 -0.01 -4.47
C PHE A 28 0.69 -0.14 -3.01
N GLY A 29 0.57 0.93 -2.28
CA GLY A 29 0.86 0.92 -0.85
C GLY A 29 -0.20 1.68 -0.07
N THR A 30 -0.14 1.57 1.25
CA THR A 30 -0.99 2.36 2.13
C THR A 30 -0.11 3.26 3.00
N PHE A 31 -0.68 4.41 3.37
CA PHE A 31 -0.06 5.30 4.34
C PHE A 31 -1.12 5.72 5.34
N ASN A 32 -0.68 6.07 6.54
CA ASN A 32 -1.61 6.54 7.57
C ASN A 32 -1.44 8.04 7.80
N GLN A 33 -0.30 8.48 8.27
CA GLN A 33 -0.06 9.87 8.64
C GLN A 33 1.09 10.53 7.88
N ASN A 34 1.73 9.80 7.00
CA ASN A 34 2.87 10.33 6.25
C ASN A 34 2.37 11.13 5.05
N GLU A 35 2.30 12.44 5.21
CA GLU A 35 1.76 13.31 4.19
C GLU A 35 2.57 13.35 2.90
N ALA A 36 3.80 12.85 2.92
CA ALA A 36 4.60 12.76 1.70
C ALA A 36 3.95 11.87 0.64
N PHE A 37 3.06 10.97 1.06
CA PHE A 37 2.37 10.06 0.14
C PHE A 37 0.96 10.50 -0.23
N LYS A 38 0.51 11.63 0.29
CA LYS A 38 -0.86 12.11 0.12
C LYS A 38 -1.27 12.25 -1.34
N ASN A 39 -0.36 12.71 -2.20
CA ASN A 39 -0.65 12.96 -3.61
C ASN A 39 -0.12 11.86 -4.54
N ASN A 40 0.36 10.77 -3.99
CA ASN A 40 0.85 9.66 -4.79
C ASN A 40 -0.32 8.78 -5.21
N LYS A 41 -0.51 8.61 -6.52
CA LYS A 41 -1.63 7.84 -7.08
C LYS A 41 -1.58 6.37 -6.72
N HIS A 42 -0.43 5.85 -6.35
CA HIS A 42 -0.25 4.45 -5.99
C HIS A 42 -0.35 4.21 -4.48
N PHE A 43 -0.67 5.24 -3.72
CA PHE A 43 -0.80 5.13 -2.28
C PHE A 43 -2.20 5.53 -1.84
N PHE A 44 -2.73 4.77 -0.90
CA PHE A 44 -4.06 5.00 -0.35
C PHE A 44 -3.95 5.28 1.14
N ASN A 45 -4.74 6.22 1.60
CA ASN A 45 -4.82 6.49 3.04
C ASN A 45 -5.59 5.35 3.69
N TYR A 46 -4.96 4.68 4.62
CA TYR A 46 -5.58 3.60 5.36
C TYR A 46 -5.21 3.69 6.83
N ASN A 47 -6.22 3.77 7.66
CA ASN A 47 -6.06 3.70 9.10
C ASN A 47 -6.73 2.42 9.57
N PHE A 48 -5.94 1.54 10.13
CA PHE A 48 -6.38 0.26 10.64
C PHE A 48 -7.57 0.39 11.62
N GLU A 49 -7.60 1.44 12.45
CA GLU A 49 -8.68 1.65 13.40
C GLU A 49 -9.97 2.13 12.75
N LYS A 50 -9.87 2.86 11.66
CA LYS A 50 -11.03 3.39 10.95
C LYS A 50 -11.60 2.45 9.91
N GLY A 51 -10.85 1.43 9.54
CA GLY A 51 -11.24 0.51 8.50
C GLY A 51 -11.08 1.10 7.11
N GLY A 52 -11.89 0.62 6.17
CA GLY A 52 -11.84 1.09 4.78
C GLY A 52 -10.97 0.23 3.87
N LEU A 53 -10.40 -0.84 4.38
CA LEU A 53 -9.56 -1.71 3.57
C LEU A 53 -10.34 -2.35 2.41
N ASN A 54 -11.60 -2.69 2.64
CA ASN A 54 -12.42 -3.30 1.60
C ASN A 54 -12.57 -2.39 0.38
N ASP A 55 -12.68 -1.08 0.59
CA ASP A 55 -12.77 -0.12 -0.52
C ASP A 55 -11.49 -0.13 -1.33
N ILE A 56 -10.35 -0.19 -0.68
CA ILE A 56 -9.06 -0.26 -1.36
C ILE A 56 -8.94 -1.57 -2.14
N LEU A 57 -9.34 -2.68 -1.54
CA LEU A 57 -9.29 -3.98 -2.20
C LEU A 57 -10.21 -4.03 -3.42
N ASN A 58 -11.38 -3.40 -3.33
CA ASN A 58 -12.30 -3.34 -4.46
C ASN A 58 -11.76 -2.48 -5.60
N GLU A 59 -11.05 -1.43 -5.26
CA GLU A 59 -10.43 -0.52 -6.24
C GLU A 59 -9.28 -1.19 -6.98
N ILE A 60 -8.38 -1.84 -6.25
CA ILE A 60 -7.14 -2.38 -6.79
C ILE A 60 -7.29 -3.82 -7.26
N LYS A 61 -8.06 -4.62 -6.55
CA LYS A 61 -8.19 -6.07 -6.77
C LYS A 61 -6.82 -6.75 -6.82
N PRO A 62 -6.01 -6.63 -5.76
CA PRO A 62 -4.65 -7.15 -5.80
C PRO A 62 -4.61 -8.67 -5.83
N LYS A 63 -3.61 -9.22 -6.49
CA LYS A 63 -3.34 -10.65 -6.47
C LYS A 63 -2.54 -11.08 -5.26
N LEU A 64 -1.82 -10.14 -4.67
CA LEU A 64 -0.99 -10.41 -3.50
C LEU A 64 -1.07 -9.22 -2.55
N ILE A 65 -1.19 -9.49 -1.28
CA ILE A 65 -1.16 -8.48 -0.23
C ILE A 65 0.01 -8.78 0.69
N ILE A 66 0.87 -7.80 0.88
CA ILE A 66 2.03 -7.92 1.77
C ILE A 66 1.80 -6.98 2.94
N SER A 67 1.87 -7.49 4.16
CA SER A 67 1.73 -6.67 5.35
C SER A 67 3.10 -6.30 5.90
N ALA A 68 3.39 -4.99 5.90
CA ALA A 68 4.58 -4.44 6.52
C ALA A 68 4.20 -3.56 7.71
N LEU A 69 3.01 -3.75 8.24
CA LEU A 69 2.55 -3.05 9.43
C LEU A 69 3.23 -3.61 10.66
N ARG A 70 3.56 -2.72 11.57
CA ARG A 70 4.04 -3.14 12.88
C ARG A 70 2.84 -3.53 13.74
N GLY A 71 2.89 -4.72 14.22
CA GLY A 71 1.84 -5.24 15.10
C GLY A 71 1.91 -4.69 16.51
#